data_258b9c4807845c5da336c02700ceae82
#
_entry.id   258b9c4807845c5da336c02700ceae82
#
_cell.length_a   1.000
_cell.length_b   1.000
_cell.length_c   1.000
_cell.angle_alpha   90.00
_cell.angle_beta   90.00
_cell.angle_gamma   90.00
#
_symmetry.space_group_name_H-M   'P 1'
#
loop_
_entity.id
_entity.type
_entity.pdbx_description
1 polymer ?
#
loop_
_entity_poly.entity_id
_entity_poly.type
_entity_poly.pdbx_seq_one_letter_code
_entity_poly.pdbx_strand_id
1 'polypeptide(L)'
;MRRTGLIRSLAALSTVVLLLGASIIDPASAQMRPVAGGGADVGTEPLPAHPDTARFTITSVSIPVSDTVRLHGRLYRPVTDSAVATLFSMTPYTADDAHEYGSYFARHGYAYVNVDVRGRGGSDGTFRPLVQDGPDGAAVVDWISRQPWSDGRVAMRGGSYRGMVQWQTLAHGAEALETVVPTASAYPGWDFPNEHGIFGSYAARWLSLVQGRASQGSLFGDEDYWDAKFATLHRRGAAFHTLDDLTGISSRIFEEWIEHPHLDDYWTAQSPVPADYRRFDLPILTVTGYFDGDQPGALRYYRKHMRHGSPEGRARHHLLIGPWSHSGTRHPGREHDGLTFADTAAIDMTGLHLRWFDWVLREGANPPLLDDRVTYYVMGADRWRSASSLDAVADTSRTLYLHSPEKTPDDPFDAGHLSKTPPVEPDTDQYVYDPRTTADMATLEAMEDDLTAPGAAFLDGPKLIYHSAPLKESIEVSGQMQLDAWIELDVPDTDVGVWVYEIRPTGQTIHLGHTALRARHRNGVDTVTLAEPGRVYRYRFDRFHWTSRQLRAGSRLRLVIAPLNTPGVQKNYQSGGAPMQESGEDVQTATVKLHAAPNRQSALILPVRSDEAR
;
A
#
# COMPACT_ATOMS: atom_id res chain seq x y z
N MET A 1 -63.99 -2.18 -6.33
CA MET A 1 -63.91 -2.73 -4.96
C MET A 1 -62.50 -3.19 -4.66
N ARG A 2 -61.80 -2.46 -3.79
CA ARG A 2 -60.87 -2.85 -2.69
C ARG A 2 -59.88 -3.96 -3.01
N ARG A 3 -58.56 -3.85 -2.79
CA ARG A 3 -57.79 -3.15 -1.74
C ARG A 3 -56.32 -3.02 -2.16
N THR A 4 -55.76 -1.94 -1.81
CA THR A 4 -54.37 -1.54 -1.69
C THR A 4 -53.52 -2.50 -0.83
N GLY A 5 -52.30 -2.80 -1.27
CA GLY A 5 -51.25 -3.38 -0.47
C GLY A 5 -49.93 -2.65 -0.77
N LEU A 6 -49.58 -1.70 0.10
CA LEU A 6 -48.27 -1.04 0.15
C LEU A 6 -47.22 -2.04 0.59
N ILE A 7 -46.20 -2.26 -0.21
CA ILE A 7 -44.94 -2.82 0.25
C ILE A 7 -43.93 -1.68 0.23
N ARG A 8 -43.51 -1.28 1.43
CA ARG A 8 -42.38 -0.38 1.63
C ARG A 8 -41.09 -1.19 1.40
N SER A 9 -40.37 -0.87 0.35
CA SER A 9 -38.98 -1.25 0.22
C SER A 9 -38.15 -0.25 0.99
N LEU A 10 -37.50 -0.70 2.07
CA LEU A 10 -36.37 -0.03 2.66
C LEU A 10 -35.17 -0.41 1.77
N ALA A 11 -34.69 0.52 1.00
CA ALA A 11 -33.36 0.46 0.39
C ALA A 11 -32.37 0.85 1.49
N ALA A 12 -31.64 -0.09 2.01
CA ALA A 12 -30.38 0.17 2.68
C ALA A 12 -29.33 0.27 1.58
N LEU A 13 -28.88 1.48 1.26
CA LEU A 13 -27.65 1.70 0.48
C LEU A 13 -26.48 1.42 1.43
N SER A 14 -25.72 0.41 1.13
CA SER A 14 -24.39 0.19 1.70
C SER A 14 -23.35 0.57 0.66
N THR A 15 -22.38 1.35 1.08
CA THR A 15 -21.36 2.04 0.26
C THR A 15 -20.09 1.19 0.20
N VAL A 16 -19.49 1.13 -0.96
CA VAL A 16 -18.30 0.35 -1.29
C VAL A 16 -17.05 1.18 -1.44
N VAL A 17 -15.97 0.74 -0.87
CA VAL A 17 -14.63 1.31 -1.05
C VAL A 17 -13.64 0.23 -1.44
N LEU A 18 -13.04 0.39 -2.61
CA LEU A 18 -11.84 -0.33 -2.98
C LEU A 18 -10.72 -0.05 -1.96
N LEU A 19 -10.10 -1.11 -1.46
CA LEU A 19 -8.89 -1.03 -0.63
C LEU A 19 -7.66 -0.52 -1.42
N LEU A 20 -7.77 0.71 -1.92
CA LEU A 20 -6.67 1.64 -1.98
C LEU A 20 -6.92 2.61 -0.82
N GLY A 21 -6.44 2.20 0.36
CA GLY A 21 -6.81 2.71 1.67
C GLY A 21 -6.80 4.23 1.82
N ALA A 22 -7.92 4.85 1.64
CA ALA A 22 -8.18 6.19 2.10
C ALA A 22 -9.30 6.15 3.14
N SER A 23 -8.95 5.80 4.37
CA SER A 23 -9.85 6.03 5.51
C SER A 23 -10.00 7.51 5.72
N ILE A 24 -11.24 7.95 5.79
CA ILE A 24 -11.68 9.32 6.02
C ILE A 24 -11.09 9.82 7.33
N ILE A 25 -10.51 11.03 7.31
CA ILE A 25 -10.28 11.80 8.52
C ILE A 25 -11.64 12.38 8.92
N ASP A 26 -12.34 11.75 9.85
CA ASP A 26 -13.46 12.35 10.55
C ASP A 26 -12.93 13.50 11.42
N PRO A 27 -13.26 14.76 11.13
CA PRO A 27 -12.78 15.90 11.92
C PRO A 27 -13.42 15.97 13.32
N ALA A 28 -14.38 15.11 13.64
CA ALA A 28 -15.10 15.16 14.91
C ALA A 28 -14.58 14.18 15.98
N SER A 29 -13.65 13.26 15.67
CA SER A 29 -13.20 12.23 16.61
C SER A 29 -11.78 12.41 17.16
N ALA A 30 -11.15 13.57 17.00
CA ALA A 30 -9.81 13.86 17.55
C ALA A 30 -9.84 14.17 19.07
N GLN A 31 -10.54 13.35 19.87
CA GLN A 31 -10.31 13.30 21.31
C GLN A 31 -9.52 12.05 21.65
N MET A 32 -8.21 12.19 21.80
CA MET A 32 -7.38 11.17 22.41
C MET A 32 -7.92 10.84 23.81
N ARG A 33 -8.57 9.68 23.95
CA ARG A 33 -8.77 9.05 25.26
C ARG A 33 -7.55 8.20 25.56
N PRO A 34 -6.89 8.39 26.70
CA PRO A 34 -5.83 7.47 27.13
C PRO A 34 -6.47 6.11 27.40
N VAL A 35 -6.03 5.08 26.68
CA VAL A 35 -6.42 3.69 26.93
C VAL A 35 -5.55 3.17 28.07
N ALA A 36 -6.14 3.03 29.26
CA ALA A 36 -5.53 2.31 30.36
C ALA A 36 -5.76 0.80 30.15
N GLY A 37 -4.71 0.05 29.93
CA GLY A 37 -4.76 -1.41 29.83
C GLY A 37 -3.35 -2.01 29.90
N GLY A 38 -3.06 -2.77 30.95
CA GLY A 38 -1.76 -3.39 31.20
C GLY A 38 -1.49 -4.50 30.20
N GLY A 39 -0.49 -4.29 29.36
CA GLY A 39 0.19 -5.30 28.55
C GLY A 39 1.69 -5.11 28.72
N ALA A 40 2.47 -6.16 28.51
CA ALA A 40 3.91 -6.16 28.72
C ALA A 40 4.58 -4.92 28.08
N ASP A 41 5.50 -4.36 28.82
CA ASP A 41 6.22 -3.11 28.61
C ASP A 41 6.94 -3.05 27.24
N VAL A 42 6.20 -2.67 26.21
CA VAL A 42 6.73 -2.33 24.87
C VAL A 42 6.93 -0.81 24.71
N GLY A 43 7.04 -0.08 25.81
CA GLY A 43 7.27 1.36 25.81
C GLY A 43 6.12 2.15 25.17
N THR A 44 4.89 1.78 25.45
CA THR A 44 3.68 2.35 24.85
C THR A 44 3.10 3.55 25.59
N GLU A 45 3.65 3.92 26.75
CA GLU A 45 3.17 5.11 27.45
C GLU A 45 3.58 6.39 26.72
N PRO A 46 2.64 7.35 26.55
CA PRO A 46 2.98 8.67 26.03
C PRO A 46 4.08 9.32 26.89
N LEU A 47 5.15 9.77 26.26
CA LEU A 47 6.16 10.51 26.99
C LEU A 47 5.56 11.82 27.50
N PRO A 48 5.78 12.19 28.78
CA PRO A 48 5.29 13.46 29.28
C PRO A 48 5.97 14.62 28.53
N ALA A 49 5.22 15.69 28.27
CA ALA A 49 5.80 16.90 27.71
C ALA A 49 6.89 17.45 28.63
N HIS A 50 8.03 17.85 28.08
CA HIS A 50 9.10 18.47 28.86
C HIS A 50 8.58 19.76 29.49
N PRO A 51 8.68 20.00 30.82
CA PRO A 51 8.09 21.15 31.50
C PRO A 51 8.53 22.48 30.90
N ASP A 52 9.81 22.63 30.54
CA ASP A 52 10.39 23.86 30.00
C ASP A 52 9.99 24.13 28.55
N THR A 53 9.46 23.13 27.85
CA THR A 53 9.06 23.20 26.43
C THR A 53 7.56 23.04 26.22
N ALA A 54 6.75 22.99 27.29
CA ALA A 54 5.30 22.89 27.21
C ALA A 54 4.64 24.04 26.42
N ARG A 55 5.28 25.21 26.33
CA ARG A 55 4.84 26.36 25.53
C ARG A 55 5.57 26.38 24.18
N PHE A 56 4.85 26.73 23.14
CA PHE A 56 5.39 26.92 21.81
C PHE A 56 4.71 28.07 21.09
N THR A 57 5.32 28.57 20.03
CA THR A 57 4.76 29.57 19.12
C THR A 57 4.49 28.93 17.75
N ILE A 58 3.50 29.47 17.05
CA ILE A 58 3.19 29.11 15.66
C ILE A 58 3.39 30.32 14.79
N THR A 59 4.22 30.23 13.76
CA THR A 59 4.47 31.32 12.81
C THR A 59 4.47 30.78 11.38
N SER A 60 4.06 31.64 10.44
CA SER A 60 4.27 31.35 9.03
C SER A 60 5.71 31.61 8.63
N VAL A 61 6.27 30.79 7.79
CA VAL A 61 7.59 30.98 7.20
C VAL A 61 7.50 30.98 5.68
N SER A 62 8.41 31.72 5.03
CA SER A 62 8.53 31.80 3.58
C SER A 62 9.94 31.39 3.20
N ILE A 63 10.08 30.23 2.56
CA ILE A 63 11.32 29.51 2.35
C ILE A 63 11.74 29.64 0.88
N PRO A 64 12.86 30.30 0.55
CA PRO A 64 13.34 30.37 -0.82
C PRO A 64 13.91 29.02 -1.24
N VAL A 65 13.41 28.44 -2.32
CA VAL A 65 13.92 27.19 -2.91
C VAL A 65 14.56 27.42 -4.28
N SER A 66 14.35 28.60 -4.85
CA SER A 66 15.06 29.11 -6.03
C SER A 66 14.97 30.65 -6.06
N ASP A 67 15.58 31.27 -7.05
CA ASP A 67 15.54 32.74 -7.23
C ASP A 67 14.11 33.30 -7.38
N THR A 68 13.18 32.49 -7.88
CA THR A 68 11.83 32.92 -8.23
C THR A 68 10.72 32.19 -7.46
N VAL A 69 11.04 31.17 -6.67
CA VAL A 69 10.05 30.33 -5.97
C VAL A 69 10.33 30.31 -4.48
N ARG A 70 9.29 30.62 -3.72
CA ARG A 70 9.27 30.53 -2.27
C ARG A 70 8.16 29.56 -1.84
N LEU A 71 8.49 28.67 -0.94
CA LEU A 71 7.51 27.79 -0.32
C LEU A 71 6.98 28.40 0.97
N HIS A 72 5.71 28.17 1.23
CA HIS A 72 5.05 28.54 2.47
C HIS A 72 5.09 27.38 3.45
N GLY A 73 5.31 27.67 4.74
CA GLY A 73 5.26 26.67 5.80
C GLY A 73 4.74 27.22 7.11
N ARG A 74 4.41 26.28 8.01
CA ARG A 74 4.09 26.56 9.42
C ARG A 74 5.23 26.06 10.30
N LEU A 75 5.81 26.98 11.07
CA LEU A 75 6.82 26.68 12.08
C LEU A 75 6.18 26.65 13.47
N TYR A 76 6.26 25.50 14.12
CA TYR A 76 5.97 25.29 15.54
C TYR A 76 7.31 25.30 16.27
N ARG A 77 7.53 26.27 17.17
CA ARG A 77 8.80 26.43 17.87
C ARG A 77 8.59 26.42 19.37
N PRO A 78 9.30 25.56 20.13
CA PRO A 78 9.29 25.63 21.58
C PRO A 78 9.76 27.02 22.07
N VAL A 79 9.20 27.50 23.17
CA VAL A 79 9.65 28.74 23.83
C VAL A 79 10.89 28.42 24.65
N THR A 80 12.05 28.63 24.05
CA THR A 80 13.37 28.39 24.64
C THR A 80 14.39 29.36 24.05
N ASP A 81 15.44 29.66 24.83
CA ASP A 81 16.56 30.49 24.39
C ASP A 81 17.61 29.71 23.58
N SER A 82 17.54 28.37 23.62
CA SER A 82 18.47 27.51 22.90
C SER A 82 17.98 27.21 21.50
N ALA A 83 18.90 27.04 20.55
CA ALA A 83 18.63 26.43 19.27
C ALA A 83 18.32 24.93 19.47
N VAL A 84 17.42 24.38 18.66
CA VAL A 84 16.92 23.01 18.81
C VAL A 84 16.94 22.26 17.47
N ALA A 85 17.00 20.93 17.52
CA ALA A 85 16.83 20.09 16.34
C ALA A 85 15.42 20.27 15.75
N THR A 86 15.32 20.16 14.43
CA THR A 86 14.09 20.46 13.69
C THR A 86 13.57 19.24 12.97
N LEU A 87 12.28 18.95 13.16
CA LEU A 87 11.55 17.99 12.37
C LEU A 87 10.84 18.69 11.21
N PHE A 88 10.92 18.10 10.04
CA PHE A 88 10.39 18.67 8.80
C PHE A 88 9.44 17.69 8.12
N SER A 89 8.36 18.23 7.57
CA SER A 89 7.44 17.52 6.68
C SER A 89 7.04 18.41 5.52
N MET A 90 6.87 17.84 4.33
CA MET A 90 6.44 18.55 3.14
C MET A 90 5.20 17.87 2.54
N THR A 91 4.16 18.66 2.22
CA THR A 91 2.81 18.16 2.01
C THR A 91 2.09 18.83 0.83
N PRO A 92 1.34 18.07 0.02
CA PRO A 92 0.40 18.65 -0.95
C PRO A 92 -0.96 19.01 -0.32
N TYR A 93 -1.19 18.65 0.97
CA TYR A 93 -2.48 18.77 1.65
C TYR A 93 -2.69 20.05 2.42
N THR A 94 -1.78 21.00 2.34
CA THR A 94 -1.63 22.27 3.05
C THR A 94 -0.87 22.18 4.38
N ALA A 95 -0.06 23.22 4.64
CA ALA A 95 0.82 23.23 5.82
C ALA A 95 0.06 23.30 7.16
N ASP A 96 -1.23 23.67 7.13
CA ASP A 96 -2.06 23.80 8.33
C ASP A 96 -2.58 22.46 8.87
N ASP A 97 -2.49 21.37 8.10
CA ASP A 97 -2.99 20.03 8.49
C ASP A 97 -2.14 19.32 9.56
N ALA A 98 -0.97 19.88 9.91
CA ALA A 98 -0.02 19.25 10.83
C ALA A 98 -0.09 19.81 12.26
N HIS A 99 -1.18 20.49 12.66
CA HIS A 99 -1.24 21.14 13.98
C HIS A 99 -1.02 20.16 15.14
N GLU A 100 -1.59 18.98 15.06
CA GLU A 100 -1.42 17.93 16.08
C GLU A 100 0.04 17.54 16.24
N TYR A 101 0.69 17.15 15.14
CA TYR A 101 2.11 16.76 15.17
C TYR A 101 3.03 17.94 15.53
N GLY A 102 2.80 19.10 14.93
CA GLY A 102 3.61 20.29 15.20
C GLY A 102 3.57 20.70 16.67
N SER A 103 2.38 20.71 17.29
CA SER A 103 2.20 21.00 18.71
C SER A 103 2.80 19.92 19.61
N TYR A 104 2.65 18.63 19.25
CA TYR A 104 3.21 17.52 20.00
C TYR A 104 4.74 17.61 20.07
N PHE A 105 5.41 17.70 18.93
CA PHE A 105 6.87 17.73 18.88
C PHE A 105 7.45 19.04 19.46
N ALA A 106 6.75 20.17 19.28
CA ALA A 106 7.18 21.43 19.89
C ALA A 106 7.14 21.39 21.43
N ARG A 107 6.13 20.73 22.00
CA ARG A 107 6.06 20.50 23.46
C ARG A 107 7.17 19.56 23.98
N HIS A 108 7.70 18.69 23.10
CA HIS A 108 8.82 17.81 23.41
C HIS A 108 10.18 18.42 23.03
N GLY A 109 10.24 19.72 22.75
CA GLY A 109 11.48 20.47 22.56
C GLY A 109 12.09 20.41 21.17
N TYR A 110 11.35 19.95 20.16
CA TYR A 110 11.74 20.04 18.75
C TYR A 110 11.08 21.24 18.09
N ALA A 111 11.77 21.92 17.18
CA ALA A 111 11.06 22.72 16.20
C ALA A 111 10.38 21.77 15.18
N TYR A 112 9.21 22.15 14.67
CA TYR A 112 8.53 21.40 13.64
C TYR A 112 8.13 22.33 12.49
N VAL A 113 8.54 22.02 11.27
CA VAL A 113 8.20 22.80 10.07
C VAL A 113 7.38 21.93 9.13
N ASN A 114 6.13 22.33 8.86
CA ASN A 114 5.31 21.71 7.82
C ASN A 114 5.21 22.64 6.62
N VAL A 115 5.56 22.17 5.42
CA VAL A 115 5.74 23.01 4.23
C VAL A 115 4.78 22.57 3.13
N ASP A 116 4.09 23.53 2.54
CA ASP A 116 3.33 23.32 1.31
C ASP A 116 4.27 23.02 0.14
N VAL A 117 4.05 21.94 -0.59
CA VAL A 117 4.79 21.69 -1.84
C VAL A 117 4.51 22.80 -2.86
N ARG A 118 5.36 22.94 -3.85
CA ARG A 118 5.27 23.93 -4.92
C ARG A 118 3.86 23.96 -5.55
N GLY A 119 3.27 25.16 -5.69
CA GLY A 119 1.94 25.39 -6.24
C GLY A 119 0.76 25.01 -5.35
N ARG A 120 1.01 24.56 -4.10
CA ARG A 120 -0.03 24.26 -3.11
C ARG A 120 -0.05 25.26 -1.97
N GLY A 121 -1.17 25.37 -1.27
CA GLY A 121 -1.33 26.28 -0.13
C GLY A 121 -0.87 27.69 -0.44
N GLY A 122 0.06 28.20 0.35
CA GLY A 122 0.70 29.51 0.18
C GLY A 122 1.98 29.50 -0.67
N SER A 123 2.43 28.35 -1.19
CA SER A 123 3.67 28.21 -1.96
C SER A 123 3.55 28.74 -3.38
N ASP A 124 4.62 29.33 -3.91
CA ASP A 124 4.73 29.77 -5.30
C ASP A 124 4.83 28.57 -6.27
N GLY A 125 4.76 28.88 -7.57
CA GLY A 125 4.98 27.95 -8.67
C GLY A 125 3.75 27.13 -9.05
N THR A 126 3.97 26.03 -9.75
CA THR A 126 2.94 25.12 -10.25
C THR A 126 3.11 23.75 -9.64
N PHE A 127 2.00 23.16 -9.18
CA PHE A 127 2.01 21.81 -8.63
C PHE A 127 2.15 20.77 -9.74
N ARG A 128 3.21 19.99 -9.64
CA ARG A 128 3.46 18.77 -10.42
C ARG A 128 3.91 17.71 -9.43
N PRO A 129 3.02 16.78 -9.02
CA PRO A 129 3.31 15.83 -7.96
C PRO A 129 4.61 15.09 -8.20
N LEU A 130 5.47 15.04 -7.17
CA LEU A 130 6.72 14.28 -7.13
C LEU A 130 7.83 14.75 -8.08
N VAL A 131 7.57 15.68 -8.99
CA VAL A 131 8.56 16.08 -10.03
C VAL A 131 9.65 17.01 -9.46
N GLN A 132 9.27 17.88 -8.51
CA GLN A 132 10.16 18.92 -7.98
C GLN A 132 10.40 18.81 -6.47
N ASP A 133 9.75 17.86 -5.81
CA ASP A 133 9.75 17.77 -4.35
C ASP A 133 11.11 17.40 -3.77
N GLY A 134 11.92 16.64 -4.50
CA GLY A 134 13.28 16.30 -4.07
C GLY A 134 14.20 17.51 -3.93
N PRO A 135 14.45 18.28 -5.01
CA PRO A 135 15.28 19.47 -4.94
C PRO A 135 14.69 20.54 -4.00
N ASP A 136 13.37 20.70 -3.96
CA ASP A 136 12.71 21.63 -3.04
C ASP A 136 12.90 21.18 -1.59
N GLY A 137 12.75 19.90 -1.29
CA GLY A 137 12.98 19.33 0.04
C GLY A 137 14.42 19.53 0.51
N ALA A 138 15.40 19.31 -0.35
CA ALA A 138 16.82 19.55 -0.03
C ALA A 138 17.09 21.04 0.26
N ALA A 139 16.52 21.94 -0.53
CA ALA A 139 16.63 23.39 -0.29
C ALA A 139 15.97 23.82 1.03
N VAL A 140 14.85 23.20 1.40
CA VAL A 140 14.18 23.46 2.69
C VAL A 140 15.04 22.98 3.86
N VAL A 141 15.64 21.79 3.77
CA VAL A 141 16.57 21.26 4.79
C VAL A 141 17.74 22.22 4.98
N ASP A 142 18.35 22.68 3.90
CA ASP A 142 19.46 23.63 3.91
C ASP A 142 19.04 25.00 4.50
N TRP A 143 17.84 25.49 4.19
CA TRP A 143 17.30 26.71 4.78
C TRP A 143 17.07 26.56 6.29
N ILE A 144 16.45 25.43 6.74
CA ILE A 144 16.19 25.15 8.16
C ILE A 144 17.50 25.13 8.95
N SER A 145 18.53 24.46 8.44
CA SER A 145 19.81 24.29 9.15
C SER A 145 20.53 25.61 9.46
N ARG A 146 20.25 26.67 8.68
CA ARG A 146 20.84 28.00 8.84
C ARG A 146 20.01 28.95 9.69
N GLN A 147 18.85 28.53 10.19
CA GLN A 147 18.01 29.42 10.97
C GLN A 147 18.56 29.60 12.40
N PRO A 148 18.45 30.80 13.00
CA PRO A 148 19.00 31.07 14.35
C PRO A 148 18.33 30.27 15.47
N TRP A 149 17.17 29.66 15.21
CA TRP A 149 16.44 28.80 16.14
C TRP A 149 16.74 27.32 15.93
N SER A 150 17.43 26.93 14.85
CA SER A 150 17.85 25.58 14.56
C SER A 150 19.28 25.33 15.04
N ASP A 151 19.53 24.16 15.61
CA ASP A 151 20.87 23.72 15.97
C ASP A 151 21.66 23.13 14.81
N GLY A 152 21.07 23.15 13.61
CA GLY A 152 21.65 22.64 12.36
C GLY A 152 21.23 21.22 12.02
N ARG A 153 20.65 20.47 12.97
CA ARG A 153 20.21 19.08 12.75
C ARG A 153 18.76 19.04 12.29
N VAL A 154 18.51 18.39 11.16
CA VAL A 154 17.17 18.27 10.55
C VAL A 154 16.78 16.80 10.42
N ALA A 155 15.55 16.47 10.70
CA ALA A 155 14.99 15.14 10.46
C ALA A 155 13.65 15.26 9.71
N MET A 156 13.33 14.27 8.90
CA MET A 156 12.04 14.22 8.20
C MET A 156 11.13 13.12 8.71
N ARG A 157 9.82 13.41 8.64
CA ARG A 157 8.76 12.43 8.91
C ARG A 157 7.54 12.68 8.05
N GLY A 158 6.74 11.66 7.89
CA GLY A 158 5.44 11.76 7.23
C GLY A 158 5.06 10.50 6.48
N GLY A 159 3.75 10.35 6.25
CA GLY A 159 3.21 9.19 5.58
C GLY A 159 2.69 9.50 4.17
N SER A 160 2.56 8.45 3.34
CA SER A 160 2.02 8.55 1.99
C SER A 160 2.90 9.45 1.12
N TYR A 161 2.34 10.44 0.47
CA TYR A 161 3.08 11.46 -0.28
C TYR A 161 4.27 12.04 0.49
N ARG A 162 4.07 12.38 1.77
CA ARG A 162 5.14 12.90 2.64
C ARG A 162 6.24 11.87 2.89
N GLY A 163 5.95 10.57 2.72
CA GLY A 163 6.92 9.49 2.75
C GLY A 163 7.76 9.46 1.46
N MET A 164 7.12 9.61 0.30
CA MET A 164 7.81 9.69 -1.00
C MET A 164 8.79 10.87 -1.05
N VAL A 165 8.35 12.04 -0.59
CA VAL A 165 9.19 13.26 -0.55
C VAL A 165 10.48 13.06 0.24
N GLN A 166 10.46 12.26 1.31
CA GLN A 166 11.68 11.98 2.09
C GLN A 166 12.72 11.24 1.26
N TRP A 167 12.31 10.21 0.52
CA TRP A 167 13.21 9.48 -0.39
C TRP A 167 13.77 10.36 -1.50
N GLN A 168 12.94 11.25 -2.04
CA GLN A 168 13.36 12.19 -3.07
C GLN A 168 14.33 13.24 -2.50
N THR A 169 14.06 13.77 -1.29
CA THR A 169 14.97 14.72 -0.60
C THR A 169 16.34 14.08 -0.34
N LEU A 170 16.37 12.82 0.11
CA LEU A 170 17.62 12.06 0.29
C LEU A 170 18.42 11.94 -1.02
N ALA A 171 17.75 11.69 -2.15
CA ALA A 171 18.41 11.56 -3.44
C ALA A 171 19.10 12.86 -3.90
N HIS A 172 18.64 14.01 -3.41
CA HIS A 172 19.16 15.34 -3.76
C HIS A 172 20.26 15.88 -2.81
N GLY A 173 20.70 15.08 -1.83
CA GLY A 173 21.90 15.39 -1.04
C GLY A 173 21.71 16.50 0.00
N ALA A 174 20.75 16.35 0.86
CA ALA A 174 20.50 17.25 1.99
C ALA A 174 21.49 16.97 3.14
N GLU A 175 22.62 17.68 3.22
CA GLU A 175 23.73 17.39 4.16
C GLU A 175 23.33 17.50 5.64
N ALA A 176 22.42 18.42 5.99
CA ALA A 176 21.94 18.61 7.36
C ALA A 176 20.85 17.61 7.79
N LEU A 177 20.49 16.67 6.91
CA LEU A 177 19.46 15.68 7.19
C LEU A 177 20.07 14.48 7.94
N GLU A 178 19.70 14.34 9.20
CA GLU A 178 20.26 13.33 10.11
C GLU A 178 19.47 12.02 10.14
N THR A 179 18.19 12.04 9.82
CA THR A 179 17.32 10.86 9.79
C THR A 179 16.01 11.12 9.05
N VAL A 180 15.41 10.04 8.54
CA VAL A 180 14.08 10.06 7.92
C VAL A 180 13.19 8.94 8.45
N VAL A 181 11.87 9.21 8.53
CA VAL A 181 10.85 8.24 8.93
C VAL A 181 9.75 8.19 7.86
N PRO A 182 10.02 7.56 6.69
CA PRO A 182 9.03 7.37 5.65
C PRO A 182 8.01 6.29 6.07
N THR A 183 6.75 6.70 6.24
CA THR A 183 5.63 5.84 6.62
C THR A 183 4.70 5.64 5.44
N ALA A 184 4.24 4.40 5.16
CA ALA A 184 3.28 4.13 4.09
C ALA A 184 3.64 4.87 2.79
N SER A 185 4.86 4.66 2.31
CA SER A 185 5.43 5.44 1.22
C SER A 185 5.27 4.70 -0.10
N ALA A 186 4.38 5.17 -0.96
CA ALA A 186 4.24 4.64 -2.32
C ALA A 186 5.54 4.85 -3.13
N TYR A 187 5.73 4.01 -4.14
CA TYR A 187 6.82 4.13 -5.11
C TYR A 187 6.24 4.50 -6.48
N PRO A 188 6.51 5.72 -7.01
CA PRO A 188 5.92 6.20 -8.26
C PRO A 188 6.07 5.21 -9.42
N GLY A 189 4.94 4.94 -10.09
CA GLY A 189 4.87 3.99 -11.22
C GLY A 189 5.01 2.51 -10.84
N TRP A 190 5.08 2.17 -9.54
CA TRP A 190 5.20 0.80 -9.07
C TRP A 190 3.94 0.30 -8.35
N ASP A 191 3.39 1.07 -7.44
CA ASP A 191 2.15 0.84 -6.70
C ASP A 191 1.24 2.07 -6.68
N PHE A 192 1.70 3.22 -7.16
CA PHE A 192 0.89 4.41 -7.38
C PHE A 192 1.42 5.22 -8.57
N PRO A 193 0.59 5.69 -9.53
CA PRO A 193 -0.86 5.50 -9.68
C PRO A 193 -1.23 4.16 -10.31
N ASN A 194 -0.28 3.36 -10.71
CA ASN A 194 -0.50 2.04 -11.30
C ASN A 194 0.23 0.96 -10.49
N GLU A 195 -0.40 -0.19 -10.39
CA GLU A 195 0.16 -1.39 -9.81
C GLU A 195 0.14 -2.51 -10.85
N HIS A 196 1.25 -3.25 -10.99
CA HIS A 196 1.40 -4.31 -12.00
C HIS A 196 1.16 -3.87 -13.46
N GLY A 197 1.30 -2.58 -13.76
CA GLY A 197 0.96 -2.00 -15.06
C GLY A 197 -0.56 -1.83 -15.28
N ILE A 198 -1.34 -1.88 -14.18
CA ILE A 198 -2.79 -1.67 -14.17
C ILE A 198 -3.06 -0.37 -13.42
N PHE A 199 -3.69 0.59 -14.07
CA PHE A 199 -3.91 1.92 -13.50
C PHE A 199 -5.10 1.91 -12.54
N GLY A 200 -4.92 2.50 -11.35
CA GLY A 200 -5.96 2.62 -10.33
C GLY A 200 -6.89 3.81 -10.59
N SER A 201 -8.21 3.60 -10.58
CA SER A 201 -9.21 4.69 -10.68
C SER A 201 -9.07 5.69 -9.52
N TYR A 202 -8.57 5.23 -8.37
CA TYR A 202 -8.26 6.05 -7.20
C TYR A 202 -7.33 7.24 -7.51
N ALA A 203 -6.46 7.14 -8.52
CA ALA A 203 -5.58 8.24 -8.92
C ALA A 203 -6.37 9.51 -9.28
N ALA A 204 -7.49 9.38 -10.00
CA ALA A 204 -8.37 10.52 -10.32
C ALA A 204 -9.01 11.10 -9.05
N ARG A 205 -9.47 10.24 -8.13
CA ARG A 205 -10.00 10.66 -6.82
C ARG A 205 -8.94 11.42 -6.01
N TRP A 206 -7.71 10.90 -5.92
CA TRP A 206 -6.62 11.56 -5.21
C TRP A 206 -6.24 12.90 -5.85
N LEU A 207 -6.19 12.99 -7.18
CA LEU A 207 -5.92 14.24 -7.88
C LEU A 207 -6.99 15.29 -7.58
N SER A 208 -8.25 14.90 -7.35
CA SER A 208 -9.29 15.85 -6.93
C SER A 208 -9.00 16.48 -5.57
N LEU A 209 -8.43 15.72 -4.62
CA LEU A 209 -8.03 16.23 -3.30
C LEU A 209 -6.99 17.34 -3.41
N VAL A 210 -6.05 17.18 -4.34
CA VAL A 210 -4.90 18.09 -4.50
C VAL A 210 -5.05 19.05 -5.69
N GLN A 211 -6.24 19.17 -6.24
CA GLN A 211 -6.54 20.14 -7.29
C GLN A 211 -6.58 21.57 -6.74
N GLY A 212 -6.00 22.52 -7.48
CA GLY A 212 -5.90 23.92 -7.05
C GLY A 212 -4.91 24.10 -5.89
N ARG A 213 -5.12 25.11 -5.03
CA ARG A 213 -4.22 25.44 -3.93
C ARG A 213 -4.61 24.82 -2.59
N ALA A 214 -5.92 24.72 -2.31
CA ALA A 214 -6.45 24.12 -1.07
C ALA A 214 -6.85 22.66 -1.28
N SER A 215 -6.82 21.86 -0.22
CA SER A 215 -7.30 20.49 -0.27
C SER A 215 -8.82 20.43 -0.41
N GLN A 216 -9.31 19.58 -1.31
CA GLN A 216 -10.73 19.39 -1.60
C GLN A 216 -11.27 18.16 -0.84
N GLY A 217 -11.15 18.19 0.50
CA GLY A 217 -11.47 17.04 1.35
C GLY A 217 -12.93 16.56 1.22
N SER A 218 -13.89 17.47 1.06
CA SER A 218 -15.31 17.10 0.90
C SER A 218 -15.57 16.31 -0.38
N LEU A 219 -14.97 16.71 -1.51
CA LEU A 219 -15.10 15.98 -2.77
C LEU A 219 -14.35 14.65 -2.72
N PHE A 220 -13.14 14.66 -2.18
CA PHE A 220 -12.35 13.43 -2.01
C PHE A 220 -13.05 12.41 -1.11
N GLY A 221 -13.71 12.87 -0.03
CA GLY A 221 -14.44 12.02 0.91
C GLY A 221 -15.85 11.63 0.47
N ASP A 222 -16.34 12.09 -0.67
CA ASP A 222 -17.65 11.71 -1.22
C ASP A 222 -17.53 10.37 -1.97
N GLU A 223 -17.55 9.28 -1.21
CA GLU A 223 -17.38 7.92 -1.72
C GLU A 223 -18.49 7.56 -2.70
N ASP A 224 -19.75 7.84 -2.36
CA ASP A 224 -20.91 7.58 -3.23
C ASP A 224 -20.74 8.22 -4.61
N TYR A 225 -20.20 9.44 -4.66
CA TYR A 225 -19.90 10.12 -5.91
C TYR A 225 -18.85 9.36 -6.73
N TRP A 226 -17.72 8.99 -6.12
CA TRP A 226 -16.62 8.33 -6.83
C TRP A 226 -16.99 6.93 -7.29
N ASP A 227 -17.64 6.14 -6.44
CA ASP A 227 -18.10 4.80 -6.78
C ASP A 227 -19.11 4.80 -7.92
N ALA A 228 -20.06 5.74 -7.89
CA ALA A 228 -21.00 5.93 -9.00
C ALA A 228 -20.29 6.29 -10.32
N LYS A 229 -19.21 7.09 -10.28
CA LYS A 229 -18.43 7.47 -11.47
C LYS A 229 -17.62 6.29 -12.00
N PHE A 230 -16.89 5.60 -11.13
CA PHE A 230 -16.08 4.44 -11.51
C PHE A 230 -16.97 3.30 -12.05
N ALA A 231 -18.06 2.99 -11.36
CA ALA A 231 -19.04 2.01 -11.82
C ALA A 231 -19.68 2.42 -13.16
N THR A 232 -19.88 3.71 -13.40
CA THR A 232 -20.44 4.18 -14.67
C THR A 232 -19.46 4.02 -15.83
N LEU A 233 -18.17 4.36 -15.63
CA LEU A 233 -17.12 4.13 -16.62
C LEU A 233 -17.05 2.64 -16.97
N HIS A 234 -17.00 1.80 -15.95
CA HIS A 234 -16.88 0.35 -16.07
C HIS A 234 -18.07 -0.29 -16.81
N ARG A 235 -19.32 0.08 -16.45
CA ARG A 235 -20.54 -0.43 -17.09
C ARG A 235 -20.72 0.04 -18.54
N ARG A 236 -20.32 1.29 -18.84
CA ARG A 236 -20.39 1.82 -20.21
C ARG A 236 -19.36 1.20 -21.14
N GLY A 237 -18.37 0.53 -20.60
CA GLY A 237 -17.22 0.10 -21.39
C GLY A 237 -16.47 1.27 -22.02
N ALA A 238 -16.45 2.42 -21.38
CA ALA A 238 -15.77 3.60 -21.89
C ALA A 238 -14.24 3.46 -21.70
N ALA A 239 -13.48 4.10 -22.58
CA ALA A 239 -12.02 4.12 -22.47
C ALA A 239 -11.57 4.84 -21.20
N PHE A 240 -10.52 4.32 -20.55
CA PHE A 240 -10.11 4.82 -19.23
C PHE A 240 -9.69 6.30 -19.24
N HIS A 241 -9.10 6.78 -20.33
CA HIS A 241 -8.72 8.19 -20.47
C HIS A 241 -9.89 9.17 -20.38
N THR A 242 -11.16 8.70 -20.52
CA THR A 242 -12.35 9.54 -20.40
C THR A 242 -12.86 9.70 -18.96
N LEU A 243 -12.12 9.17 -17.97
CA LEU A 243 -12.52 9.20 -16.58
C LEU A 243 -12.60 10.63 -16.02
N ASP A 244 -11.68 11.50 -16.38
CA ASP A 244 -11.68 12.90 -15.95
C ASP A 244 -12.86 13.69 -16.53
N ASP A 245 -13.21 13.48 -17.80
CA ASP A 245 -14.42 14.04 -18.42
C ASP A 245 -15.69 13.57 -17.69
N LEU A 246 -15.77 12.27 -17.38
CA LEU A 246 -16.90 11.69 -16.67
C LEU A 246 -17.07 12.25 -15.25
N THR A 247 -15.96 12.53 -14.58
CA THR A 247 -15.96 13.15 -13.26
C THR A 247 -16.19 14.66 -13.31
N GLY A 248 -16.07 15.29 -14.48
CA GLY A 248 -16.11 16.74 -14.63
C GLY A 248 -14.91 17.46 -14.00
N ILE A 249 -13.83 16.73 -13.73
CA ILE A 249 -12.60 17.23 -13.11
C ILE A 249 -11.47 17.04 -14.12
N SER A 250 -11.36 17.97 -15.07
CA SER A 250 -10.25 17.95 -16.01
C SER A 250 -8.91 18.14 -15.26
N SER A 251 -7.99 17.22 -15.47
CA SER A 251 -6.68 17.22 -14.81
C SER A 251 -5.56 16.93 -15.79
N ARG A 252 -4.77 17.98 -16.10
CA ARG A 252 -3.55 17.81 -16.92
C ARG A 252 -2.55 16.82 -16.31
N ILE A 253 -2.58 16.63 -15.00
CA ILE A 253 -1.73 15.65 -14.33
C ILE A 253 -2.24 14.24 -14.61
N PHE A 254 -3.58 14.04 -14.61
CA PHE A 254 -4.18 12.76 -14.98
C PHE A 254 -3.85 12.41 -16.44
N GLU A 255 -4.04 13.38 -17.36
CA GLU A 255 -3.68 13.22 -18.77
C GLU A 255 -2.21 12.85 -18.95
N GLU A 256 -1.28 13.53 -18.24
CA GLU A 256 0.16 13.22 -18.26
C GLU A 256 0.43 11.81 -17.71
N TRP A 257 -0.23 11.41 -16.62
CA TRP A 257 0.01 10.10 -16.01
C TRP A 257 -0.47 8.92 -16.85
N ILE A 258 -1.60 9.06 -17.55
CA ILE A 258 -2.12 8.00 -18.42
C ILE A 258 -1.29 7.81 -19.72
N GLU A 259 -0.46 8.78 -20.09
CA GLU A 259 0.53 8.65 -21.17
C GLU A 259 1.69 7.72 -20.77
N HIS A 260 1.85 7.46 -19.44
CA HIS A 260 2.89 6.61 -18.86
C HIS A 260 2.28 5.38 -18.14
N PRO A 261 1.65 4.43 -18.90
CA PRO A 261 0.86 3.34 -18.31
C PRO A 261 1.71 2.23 -17.68
N HIS A 262 3.02 2.29 -17.76
CA HIS A 262 3.98 1.31 -17.22
C HIS A 262 5.20 2.03 -16.62
N LEU A 263 6.03 1.29 -15.88
CA LEU A 263 7.21 1.85 -15.22
C LEU A 263 8.29 2.22 -16.25
N ASP A 264 8.19 3.41 -16.80
CA ASP A 264 9.12 3.99 -17.77
C ASP A 264 10.07 5.03 -17.13
N ASP A 265 10.80 5.77 -17.97
CA ASP A 265 11.74 6.80 -17.52
C ASP A 265 11.05 7.96 -16.79
N TYR A 266 9.79 8.26 -17.12
CA TYR A 266 8.99 9.29 -16.43
C TYR A 266 8.85 8.97 -14.94
N TRP A 267 8.44 7.75 -14.60
CA TRP A 267 8.28 7.32 -13.20
C TRP A 267 9.61 7.08 -12.51
N THR A 268 10.58 6.47 -13.22
CA THR A 268 11.88 6.16 -12.61
C THR A 268 12.67 7.40 -12.26
N ALA A 269 12.49 8.52 -12.99
CA ALA A 269 13.10 9.81 -12.66
C ALA A 269 12.60 10.42 -11.34
N GLN A 270 11.45 9.96 -10.82
CA GLN A 270 10.84 10.47 -9.60
C GLN A 270 11.25 9.66 -8.35
N SER A 271 12.20 8.76 -8.47
CA SER A 271 12.64 7.88 -7.39
C SER A 271 14.16 7.77 -7.33
N PRO A 272 14.76 7.48 -6.16
CA PRO A 272 16.19 7.30 -6.05
C PRO A 272 16.71 6.20 -6.99
N VAL A 273 17.81 6.46 -7.69
CA VAL A 273 18.51 5.48 -8.51
C VAL A 273 19.54 4.71 -7.67
N PRO A 274 20.12 3.58 -8.16
CA PRO A 274 21.11 2.79 -7.41
C PRO A 274 22.30 3.59 -6.88
N ALA A 275 22.69 4.67 -7.57
CA ALA A 275 23.79 5.54 -7.13
C ALA A 275 23.43 6.36 -5.88
N ASP A 276 22.16 6.74 -5.74
CA ASP A 276 21.69 7.53 -4.60
C ASP A 276 21.66 6.69 -3.33
N TYR A 277 21.14 5.47 -3.40
CA TYR A 277 21.10 4.55 -2.26
C TYR A 277 22.50 4.30 -1.66
N ARG A 278 23.58 4.36 -2.45
CA ARG A 278 24.96 4.23 -1.94
C ARG A 278 25.40 5.37 -1.02
N ARG A 279 24.69 6.50 -1.06
CA ARG A 279 24.98 7.69 -0.23
C ARG A 279 24.10 7.80 1.01
N PHE A 280 23.11 6.91 1.16
CA PHE A 280 22.17 6.96 2.29
C PHE A 280 22.78 6.24 3.51
N ASP A 281 23.62 6.97 4.27
CA ASP A 281 24.32 6.42 5.44
C ASP A 281 23.67 6.80 6.77
N LEU A 282 22.62 7.64 6.74
CA LEU A 282 21.87 8.08 7.92
C LEU A 282 20.88 7.00 8.40
N PRO A 283 20.44 7.04 9.68
CA PRO A 283 19.38 6.17 10.18
C PRO A 283 18.06 6.38 9.43
N ILE A 284 17.40 5.27 9.05
CA ILE A 284 16.10 5.29 8.38
C ILE A 284 15.15 4.37 9.15
N LEU A 285 13.93 4.83 9.43
CA LEU A 285 12.84 4.00 9.94
C LEU A 285 11.72 3.95 8.91
N THR A 286 11.65 2.88 8.12
CA THR A 286 10.50 2.61 7.25
C THR A 286 9.38 1.97 8.03
N VAL A 287 8.16 2.53 7.93
CA VAL A 287 6.95 1.98 8.56
C VAL A 287 5.91 1.67 7.49
N THR A 288 5.30 0.48 7.55
CA THR A 288 4.18 0.10 6.67
C THR A 288 3.24 -0.89 7.36
N GLY A 289 2.16 -1.30 6.70
CA GLY A 289 1.17 -2.22 7.22
C GLY A 289 0.83 -3.35 6.25
N TYR A 290 0.24 -4.45 6.76
CA TYR A 290 -0.19 -5.58 5.92
C TYR A 290 -1.35 -5.20 5.01
N PHE A 291 -2.17 -4.24 5.44
CA PHE A 291 -3.34 -3.74 4.73
C PHE A 291 -3.11 -2.31 4.17
N ASP A 292 -1.86 -1.91 4.04
CA ASP A 292 -1.45 -0.63 3.46
C ASP A 292 -1.26 -0.80 1.94
N GLY A 293 -2.07 -0.09 1.13
CA GLY A 293 -1.95 -0.11 -0.32
C GLY A 293 -0.55 0.31 -0.82
N ASP A 294 0.16 1.15 -0.06
CA ASP A 294 1.51 1.61 -0.38
C ASP A 294 2.61 0.69 0.20
N GLN A 295 2.24 -0.47 0.76
CA GLN A 295 3.22 -1.44 1.26
C GLN A 295 4.23 -1.89 0.20
N PRO A 296 3.82 -2.22 -1.06
CA PRO A 296 4.76 -2.63 -2.09
C PRO A 296 5.83 -1.58 -2.37
N GLY A 297 5.45 -0.30 -2.37
CA GLY A 297 6.36 0.84 -2.53
C GLY A 297 7.32 1.00 -1.35
N ALA A 298 6.81 0.99 -0.13
CA ALA A 298 7.62 1.06 1.09
C ALA A 298 8.68 -0.06 1.13
N LEU A 299 8.26 -1.30 0.84
CA LEU A 299 9.17 -2.44 0.77
C LEU A 299 10.13 -2.37 -0.43
N ARG A 300 9.74 -1.74 -1.54
CA ARG A 300 10.63 -1.52 -2.68
C ARG A 300 11.76 -0.57 -2.33
N TYR A 301 11.49 0.56 -1.65
CA TYR A 301 12.53 1.45 -1.15
C TYR A 301 13.47 0.72 -0.19
N TYR A 302 12.93 0.00 0.78
CA TYR A 302 13.71 -0.79 1.73
C TYR A 302 14.63 -1.79 1.02
N ARG A 303 14.08 -2.63 0.11
CA ARG A 303 14.85 -3.64 -0.63
C ARG A 303 15.91 -3.03 -1.54
N LYS A 304 15.61 -1.90 -2.19
CA LYS A 304 16.61 -1.18 -3.00
C LYS A 304 17.75 -0.65 -2.14
N HIS A 305 17.44 -0.11 -0.95
CA HIS A 305 18.49 0.30 -0.02
C HIS A 305 19.30 -0.88 0.51
N MET A 306 18.66 -2.00 0.87
CA MET A 306 19.38 -3.22 1.25
C MET A 306 20.28 -3.77 0.11
N ARG A 307 19.87 -3.61 -1.12
CA ARG A 307 20.63 -4.09 -2.29
C ARG A 307 21.78 -3.17 -2.70
N HIS A 308 21.58 -1.86 -2.63
CA HIS A 308 22.49 -0.87 -3.24
C HIS A 308 23.19 0.03 -2.23
N GLY A 309 22.69 0.13 -1.00
CA GLY A 309 23.24 0.97 0.07
C GLY A 309 24.61 0.51 0.54
N SER A 310 25.33 1.41 1.19
CA SER A 310 26.59 1.09 1.89
C SER A 310 26.34 0.08 3.01
N PRO A 311 27.36 -0.66 3.48
CA PRO A 311 27.21 -1.51 4.66
C PRO A 311 26.73 -0.74 5.90
N GLU A 312 27.23 0.47 6.09
CA GLU A 312 26.91 1.37 7.19
C GLU A 312 25.45 1.83 7.12
N GLY A 313 24.99 2.33 5.97
CA GLY A 313 23.60 2.75 5.75
C GLY A 313 22.62 1.61 5.93
N ARG A 314 22.93 0.43 5.37
CA ARG A 314 22.09 -0.76 5.53
C ARG A 314 21.96 -1.20 6.99
N ALA A 315 23.04 -1.08 7.78
CA ALA A 315 23.03 -1.44 9.19
C ALA A 315 22.17 -0.51 10.07
N ARG A 316 21.85 0.70 9.56
CA ARG A 316 21.07 1.75 10.25
C ARG A 316 19.64 1.88 9.72
N HIS A 317 19.20 1.01 8.80
CA HIS A 317 17.85 1.02 8.26
C HIS A 317 16.97 0.01 8.99
N HIS A 318 16.00 0.52 9.73
CA HIS A 318 14.98 -0.24 10.45
C HIS A 318 13.67 -0.29 9.66
N LEU A 319 12.99 -1.43 9.73
CA LEU A 319 11.70 -1.67 9.09
C LEU A 319 10.68 -2.14 10.13
N LEU A 320 9.55 -1.48 10.21
CA LEU A 320 8.43 -1.84 11.08
C LEU A 320 7.19 -2.15 10.23
N ILE A 321 6.64 -3.36 10.40
CA ILE A 321 5.45 -3.82 9.68
C ILE A 321 4.39 -4.28 10.68
N GLY A 322 3.24 -3.58 10.72
CA GLY A 322 2.13 -3.94 11.61
C GLY A 322 0.88 -4.38 10.86
N PRO A 323 -0.16 -4.81 11.61
CA PRO A 323 -1.44 -5.23 11.03
C PRO A 323 -2.33 -4.02 10.75
N TRP A 324 -1.81 -3.04 10.02
CA TRP A 324 -2.41 -1.74 9.82
C TRP A 324 -2.75 -1.47 8.36
N SER A 325 -3.83 -0.69 8.16
CA SER A 325 -4.15 -0.06 6.88
C SER A 325 -3.26 1.16 6.61
N HIS A 326 -3.45 1.82 5.48
CA HIS A 326 -2.73 3.04 5.12
C HIS A 326 -2.82 4.13 6.20
N SER A 327 -4.00 4.42 6.72
CA SER A 327 -4.18 5.36 7.85
C SER A 327 -3.71 4.77 9.17
N GLY A 328 -3.92 3.47 9.38
CA GLY A 328 -3.50 2.73 10.56
C GLY A 328 -2.00 2.72 10.80
N THR A 329 -1.17 2.90 9.76
CA THR A 329 0.29 3.10 9.93
C THR A 329 0.65 4.36 10.72
N ARG A 330 -0.25 5.34 10.80
CA ARG A 330 -0.10 6.58 11.55
C ARG A 330 -0.88 6.57 12.87
N HIS A 331 -2.00 5.84 12.86
CA HIS A 331 -2.92 5.69 13.99
C HIS A 331 -3.23 4.21 14.20
N PRO A 332 -2.26 3.43 14.73
CA PRO A 332 -2.41 1.99 14.93
C PRO A 332 -3.63 1.64 15.77
N GLY A 333 -4.52 0.81 15.20
CA GLY A 333 -5.71 0.28 15.86
C GLY A 333 -5.59 -1.21 16.15
N ARG A 334 -6.61 -1.74 16.82
CA ARG A 334 -6.75 -3.17 17.14
C ARG A 334 -7.70 -3.91 16.20
N GLU A 335 -8.32 -3.20 15.29
CA GLU A 335 -9.34 -3.73 14.39
C GLU A 335 -9.05 -3.26 12.97
N HIS A 336 -9.33 -4.14 12.02
CA HIS A 336 -9.31 -3.82 10.60
C HIS A 336 -10.21 -4.81 9.86
N ASP A 337 -11.27 -4.32 9.24
CA ASP A 337 -12.19 -5.04 8.36
C ASP A 337 -12.54 -6.45 8.87
N GLY A 338 -13.18 -6.52 10.04
CA GLY A 338 -13.59 -7.76 10.70
C GLY A 338 -12.48 -8.52 11.43
N LEU A 339 -11.20 -8.15 11.26
CA LEU A 339 -10.11 -8.72 12.04
C LEU A 339 -9.89 -7.94 13.33
N THR A 340 -9.65 -8.69 14.41
CA THR A 340 -9.29 -8.13 15.74
C THR A 340 -7.93 -8.64 16.16
N PHE A 341 -7.09 -7.75 16.70
CA PHE A 341 -5.74 -8.00 17.16
C PHE A 341 -5.62 -7.73 18.67
N ALA A 342 -4.57 -8.25 19.30
CA ALA A 342 -4.27 -7.94 20.68
C ALA A 342 -3.92 -6.45 20.89
N ASP A 343 -4.00 -5.97 22.13
CA ASP A 343 -3.68 -4.58 22.51
C ASP A 343 -2.30 -4.13 22.03
N THR A 344 -1.36 -5.05 21.94
CA THR A 344 0.01 -4.83 21.47
C THR A 344 0.10 -4.39 19.99
N ALA A 345 -0.97 -4.55 19.19
CA ALA A 345 -1.02 -4.04 17.82
C ALA A 345 -1.26 -2.53 17.75
N ALA A 346 -1.91 -1.95 18.76
CA ALA A 346 -2.25 -0.53 18.86
C ALA A 346 -1.13 0.25 19.57
N ILE A 347 0.02 0.39 18.90
CA ILE A 347 1.17 1.13 19.44
C ILE A 347 0.97 2.65 19.31
N ASP A 348 1.56 3.42 20.23
CA ASP A 348 1.68 4.87 20.08
C ASP A 348 2.77 5.18 19.03
N MET A 349 2.33 5.35 17.76
CA MET A 349 3.25 5.62 16.65
C MET A 349 3.93 6.98 16.78
N THR A 350 3.23 8.00 17.28
CA THR A 350 3.81 9.34 17.45
C THR A 350 4.87 9.34 18.55
N GLY A 351 4.60 8.64 19.66
CA GLY A 351 5.58 8.41 20.72
C GLY A 351 6.77 7.54 20.27
N LEU A 352 6.56 6.54 19.41
CA LEU A 352 7.65 5.78 18.82
C LEU A 352 8.56 6.67 17.96
N HIS A 353 7.96 7.53 17.12
CA HIS A 353 8.73 8.49 16.33
C HIS A 353 9.51 9.48 17.21
N LEU A 354 8.92 9.95 18.33
CA LEU A 354 9.63 10.81 19.28
C LEU A 354 10.85 10.08 19.87
N ARG A 355 10.70 8.84 20.34
CA ARG A 355 11.82 8.03 20.86
C ARG A 355 12.89 7.78 19.79
N TRP A 356 12.49 7.56 18.53
CA TRP A 356 13.42 7.45 17.41
C TRP A 356 14.24 8.72 17.23
N PHE A 357 13.60 9.91 17.22
CA PHE A 357 14.30 11.18 17.07
C PHE A 357 15.16 11.50 18.30
N ASP A 358 14.72 11.16 19.50
CA ASP A 358 15.54 11.32 20.71
C ASP A 358 16.79 10.42 20.66
N TRP A 359 16.65 9.18 20.18
CA TRP A 359 17.77 8.29 19.99
C TRP A 359 18.77 8.83 18.97
N VAL A 360 18.32 9.26 17.81
CA VAL A 360 19.21 9.71 16.72
C VAL A 360 19.76 11.11 16.94
N LEU A 361 18.94 12.05 17.44
CA LEU A 361 19.30 13.48 17.50
C LEU A 361 19.75 13.93 18.90
N ARG A 362 19.47 13.18 19.96
CA ARG A 362 19.72 13.60 21.34
C ARG A 362 20.44 12.54 22.20
N GLU A 363 21.07 11.54 21.56
CA GLU A 363 21.78 10.45 22.25
C GLU A 363 20.90 9.67 23.25
N GLY A 364 19.59 9.59 22.97
CA GLY A 364 18.64 8.79 23.73
C GLY A 364 18.86 7.28 23.57
N ALA A 365 18.07 6.47 24.25
CA ALA A 365 18.11 5.02 24.08
C ALA A 365 17.41 4.58 22.78
N ASN A 366 17.89 3.49 22.16
CA ASN A 366 17.20 2.85 21.07
C ASN A 366 15.78 2.42 21.51
N PRO A 367 14.73 2.71 20.74
CA PRO A 367 13.38 2.25 21.06
C PRO A 367 13.33 0.70 21.16
N PRO A 368 12.87 0.11 22.28
CA PRO A 368 12.91 -1.34 22.47
C PRO A 368 12.19 -2.14 21.38
N LEU A 369 11.14 -1.60 20.80
CA LEU A 369 10.44 -2.22 19.66
C LEU A 369 11.33 -2.36 18.41
N LEU A 370 12.41 -1.60 18.32
CA LEU A 370 13.33 -1.54 17.19
C LEU A 370 14.72 -2.09 17.53
N ASP A 371 14.80 -3.02 18.46
CA ASP A 371 16.08 -3.66 18.87
C ASP A 371 16.78 -4.39 17.72
N ASP A 372 15.99 -4.95 16.79
CA ASP A 372 16.52 -5.55 15.55
C ASP A 372 16.07 -4.74 14.33
N ARG A 373 16.61 -5.04 13.15
CA ARG A 373 16.39 -4.23 11.94
C ARG A 373 15.02 -4.39 11.31
N VAL A 374 14.39 -5.55 11.48
CA VAL A 374 13.03 -5.82 10.97
C VAL A 374 12.16 -6.23 12.13
N THR A 375 11.13 -5.45 12.40
CA THR A 375 10.10 -5.75 13.40
C THR A 375 8.77 -5.94 12.70
N TYR A 376 8.07 -7.03 13.01
CA TYR A 376 6.81 -7.36 12.37
C TYR A 376 5.83 -8.03 13.33
N TYR A 377 4.53 -7.83 13.10
CA TYR A 377 3.47 -8.39 13.92
C TYR A 377 2.93 -9.70 13.33
N VAL A 378 2.94 -10.78 14.09
CA VAL A 378 2.39 -12.07 13.66
C VAL A 378 0.91 -12.14 14.01
N MET A 379 0.04 -11.91 13.04
CA MET A 379 -1.41 -12.03 13.18
C MET A 379 -1.81 -13.46 13.56
N GLY A 380 -2.85 -13.61 14.37
CA GLY A 380 -3.34 -14.92 14.83
C GLY A 380 -2.49 -15.58 15.93
N ALA A 381 -1.21 -15.22 16.05
CA ALA A 381 -0.37 -15.42 17.24
C ALA A 381 -0.33 -14.18 18.12
N ASP A 382 -0.73 -13.04 17.56
CA ASP A 382 -0.92 -11.74 18.19
C ASP A 382 0.29 -11.27 19.00
N ARG A 383 1.45 -11.30 18.36
CA ARG A 383 2.73 -10.92 18.97
C ARG A 383 3.68 -10.26 17.99
N TRP A 384 4.53 -9.40 18.50
CA TRP A 384 5.67 -8.86 17.75
C TRP A 384 6.79 -9.88 17.66
N ARG A 385 7.46 -9.89 16.52
CA ARG A 385 8.72 -10.60 16.28
C ARG A 385 9.73 -9.66 15.64
N SER A 386 11.00 -10.02 15.76
CA SER A 386 12.07 -9.32 15.06
C SER A 386 12.97 -10.28 14.27
N ALA A 387 13.68 -9.70 13.30
CA ALA A 387 14.65 -10.42 12.47
C ALA A 387 15.78 -9.47 12.03
N SER A 388 16.96 -10.02 11.78
CA SER A 388 18.12 -9.26 11.31
C SER A 388 17.97 -8.73 9.87
N SER A 389 17.06 -9.29 9.09
CA SER A 389 16.73 -8.84 7.73
C SER A 389 15.34 -9.35 7.33
N LEU A 390 14.77 -8.76 6.26
CA LEU A 390 13.50 -9.23 5.71
C LEU A 390 13.58 -10.68 5.17
N ASP A 391 14.75 -11.08 4.66
CA ASP A 391 14.99 -12.45 4.17
C ASP A 391 15.19 -13.47 5.31
N ALA A 392 15.50 -13.01 6.52
CA ALA A 392 15.66 -13.87 7.69
C ALA A 392 14.34 -14.12 8.45
N VAL A 393 13.22 -13.54 7.99
CA VAL A 393 11.92 -13.71 8.64
C VAL A 393 11.37 -15.12 8.43
N ALA A 394 11.46 -15.65 7.22
CA ALA A 394 11.15 -17.05 6.92
C ALA A 394 12.45 -17.84 6.75
N ASP A 395 12.48 -19.05 7.27
CA ASP A 395 13.63 -19.95 7.19
C ASP A 395 13.44 -21.06 6.15
N THR A 396 12.22 -21.24 5.66
CA THR A 396 11.89 -22.25 4.66
C THR A 396 10.74 -21.78 3.75
N SER A 397 10.46 -22.55 2.71
CA SER A 397 9.30 -22.36 1.87
C SER A 397 8.48 -23.65 1.72
N ARG A 398 7.19 -23.51 1.58
CA ARG A 398 6.28 -24.63 1.29
C ARG A 398 5.69 -24.45 -0.09
N THR A 399 6.02 -25.37 -1.00
CA THR A 399 5.46 -25.42 -2.35
C THR A 399 4.21 -26.28 -2.38
N LEU A 400 3.13 -25.75 -2.96
CA LEU A 400 1.86 -26.43 -3.15
C LEU A 400 1.50 -26.38 -4.63
N TYR A 401 1.54 -27.55 -5.28
CA TYR A 401 1.24 -27.70 -6.70
C TYR A 401 -0.26 -27.70 -6.95
N LEU A 402 -0.67 -27.06 -8.04
CA LEU A 402 -2.05 -26.99 -8.49
C LEU A 402 -2.33 -28.18 -9.42
N HIS A 403 -3.41 -28.89 -9.20
CA HIS A 403 -3.95 -29.87 -10.12
C HIS A 403 -5.40 -30.22 -9.74
N SER A 404 -6.17 -30.69 -10.71
CA SER A 404 -7.62 -30.95 -10.57
C SER A 404 -8.10 -32.22 -11.27
N PRO A 405 -7.40 -33.36 -11.07
CA PRO A 405 -7.82 -34.58 -11.78
C PRO A 405 -9.27 -34.90 -11.43
N GLU A 406 -10.10 -35.07 -12.47
CA GLU A 406 -11.53 -35.38 -12.35
C GLU A 406 -12.33 -34.31 -11.55
N LYS A 407 -11.85 -33.06 -11.52
CA LYS A 407 -12.46 -31.91 -10.82
C LYS A 407 -12.86 -30.83 -11.81
N THR A 408 -13.74 -29.95 -11.35
CA THR A 408 -14.25 -28.80 -12.10
C THR A 408 -13.92 -27.50 -11.31
N PRO A 409 -12.66 -27.01 -11.38
CA PRO A 409 -12.18 -25.92 -10.50
C PRO A 409 -12.91 -24.59 -10.64
N ASP A 410 -13.74 -24.41 -11.66
CA ASP A 410 -14.67 -23.29 -11.79
C ASP A 410 -15.91 -23.44 -10.87
N ASP A 411 -16.14 -24.63 -10.30
CA ASP A 411 -17.14 -24.88 -9.26
C ASP A 411 -16.47 -24.85 -7.86
N PRO A 412 -16.89 -23.95 -6.94
CA PRO A 412 -16.33 -23.89 -5.58
C PRO A 412 -16.59 -25.13 -4.73
N PHE A 413 -17.57 -25.96 -5.11
CA PHE A 413 -17.90 -27.23 -4.43
C PHE A 413 -17.14 -28.43 -4.99
N ASP A 414 -16.55 -28.30 -6.18
CA ASP A 414 -15.71 -29.30 -6.84
C ASP A 414 -14.30 -28.79 -7.15
N ALA A 415 -13.78 -27.93 -6.29
CA ALA A 415 -12.50 -27.25 -6.41
C ALA A 415 -11.31 -28.21 -6.63
N GLY A 416 -10.31 -27.73 -7.35
CA GLY A 416 -9.02 -28.40 -7.52
C GLY A 416 -8.22 -28.52 -6.23
N HIS A 417 -7.01 -29.05 -6.31
CA HIS A 417 -6.15 -29.39 -5.18
C HIS A 417 -4.89 -28.54 -5.14
N LEU A 418 -4.51 -28.08 -3.94
CA LEU A 418 -3.16 -27.62 -3.59
C LEU A 418 -2.42 -28.78 -2.89
N SER A 419 -1.49 -29.41 -3.60
CA SER A 419 -0.80 -30.63 -3.15
C SER A 419 0.69 -30.41 -2.95
N LYS A 420 1.28 -31.11 -1.97
CA LYS A 420 2.75 -31.16 -1.81
C LYS A 420 3.44 -31.99 -2.89
N THR A 421 2.69 -32.86 -3.56
CA THR A 421 3.20 -33.73 -4.61
C THR A 421 2.95 -33.06 -5.96
N PRO A 422 3.95 -32.92 -6.83
CA PRO A 422 3.76 -32.39 -8.16
C PRO A 422 2.84 -33.28 -9.01
N PRO A 423 2.15 -32.73 -10.03
CA PRO A 423 1.32 -33.51 -10.94
C PRO A 423 2.18 -34.51 -11.72
N VAL A 424 1.70 -35.73 -11.85
CA VAL A 424 2.37 -36.82 -12.62
C VAL A 424 1.81 -36.95 -14.02
N GLU A 425 0.56 -36.55 -14.23
CA GLU A 425 -0.13 -36.52 -15.52
C GLU A 425 -0.43 -35.04 -15.88
N PRO A 426 -0.48 -34.73 -17.19
CA PRO A 426 -0.91 -33.39 -17.63
C PRO A 426 -2.38 -33.15 -17.30
N ASP A 427 -2.66 -31.97 -16.81
CA ASP A 427 -3.99 -31.47 -16.50
C ASP A 427 -4.11 -30.00 -16.96
N THR A 428 -5.34 -29.56 -17.29
CA THR A 428 -5.58 -28.19 -17.77
C THR A 428 -6.95 -27.72 -17.33
N ASP A 429 -6.94 -26.68 -16.50
CA ASP A 429 -8.14 -25.98 -16.06
C ASP A 429 -8.32 -24.71 -16.88
N GLN A 430 -9.56 -24.25 -17.04
CA GLN A 430 -9.83 -23.03 -17.80
C GLN A 430 -11.03 -22.26 -17.28
N TYR A 431 -11.02 -20.95 -17.51
CA TYR A 431 -12.21 -20.13 -17.45
C TYR A 431 -12.31 -19.24 -18.70
N VAL A 432 -13.52 -18.76 -18.98
CA VAL A 432 -13.79 -17.83 -20.09
C VAL A 432 -14.21 -16.49 -19.50
N TYR A 433 -13.59 -15.40 -19.95
CA TYR A 433 -13.89 -14.05 -19.50
C TYR A 433 -14.26 -13.14 -20.66
N ASP A 434 -15.43 -12.54 -20.56
CA ASP A 434 -15.91 -11.47 -21.44
C ASP A 434 -15.91 -10.13 -20.68
N PRO A 435 -15.07 -9.15 -21.04
CA PRO A 435 -15.00 -7.85 -20.34
C PRO A 435 -16.30 -7.03 -20.40
N ARG A 436 -17.27 -7.41 -21.23
CA ARG A 436 -18.60 -6.79 -21.24
C ARG A 436 -19.44 -7.19 -20.05
N THR A 437 -19.13 -8.34 -19.43
CA THR A 437 -19.79 -8.71 -18.17
C THR A 437 -19.41 -7.71 -17.09
N THR A 438 -20.40 -7.19 -16.42
CA THR A 438 -20.19 -6.36 -15.24
C THR A 438 -20.11 -7.29 -14.03
N ALA A 439 -19.10 -7.10 -13.18
CA ALA A 439 -19.08 -7.77 -11.88
C ALA A 439 -20.35 -7.41 -11.10
N ASP A 440 -20.85 -8.34 -10.30
CA ASP A 440 -21.84 -8.00 -9.29
C ASP A 440 -21.16 -7.11 -8.23
N MET A 441 -21.42 -5.81 -8.35
CA MET A 441 -20.79 -4.81 -7.48
C MET A 441 -21.07 -5.08 -6.01
N ALA A 442 -22.31 -5.48 -5.66
CA ALA A 442 -22.66 -5.75 -4.27
C ALA A 442 -21.85 -6.92 -3.67
N THR A 443 -21.43 -7.86 -4.51
CA THR A 443 -20.61 -8.99 -4.10
C THR A 443 -19.14 -8.61 -3.93
N LEU A 444 -18.60 -7.77 -4.81
CA LEU A 444 -17.23 -7.22 -4.66
C LEU A 444 -17.14 -6.33 -3.41
N GLU A 445 -18.16 -5.53 -3.20
CA GLU A 445 -18.34 -4.65 -2.05
C GLU A 445 -18.27 -5.40 -0.72
N ALA A 446 -19.08 -6.44 -0.59
CA ALA A 446 -19.11 -7.27 0.63
C ALA A 446 -17.78 -7.98 0.93
N MET A 447 -16.87 -8.12 -0.06
CA MET A 447 -15.54 -8.70 0.16
C MET A 447 -14.53 -7.70 0.67
N GLU A 448 -14.68 -6.44 0.28
CA GLU A 448 -13.73 -5.39 0.63
C GLU A 448 -13.96 -4.92 2.07
N ASP A 449 -15.21 -4.90 2.52
CA ASP A 449 -15.60 -4.42 3.85
C ASP A 449 -15.34 -5.42 4.98
N ASP A 450 -15.16 -6.70 4.69
CA ASP A 450 -14.92 -7.74 5.70
C ASP A 450 -13.93 -8.81 5.22
N LEU A 451 -12.67 -8.67 5.65
CA LEU A 451 -11.60 -9.64 5.38
C LEU A 451 -11.90 -11.04 5.96
N THR A 452 -12.95 -11.19 6.77
CA THR A 452 -13.40 -12.44 7.36
C THR A 452 -14.68 -12.98 6.75
N ALA A 453 -15.27 -12.26 5.78
CA ALA A 453 -16.47 -12.69 5.09
C ALA A 453 -16.26 -14.06 4.45
N PRO A 454 -17.29 -14.95 4.45
CA PRO A 454 -17.21 -16.16 3.66
C PRO A 454 -16.92 -15.78 2.23
N GLY A 455 -15.93 -16.39 1.58
CA GLY A 455 -15.54 -16.07 0.20
C GLY A 455 -16.64 -16.31 -0.83
N ALA A 456 -17.82 -15.73 -0.57
CA ALA A 456 -19.03 -15.81 -1.39
C ALA A 456 -18.84 -15.09 -2.74
N ALA A 457 -17.95 -14.11 -2.78
CA ALA A 457 -17.71 -13.33 -3.98
C ALA A 457 -17.13 -14.14 -5.14
N PHE A 458 -16.53 -15.27 -4.87
CA PHE A 458 -16.09 -16.19 -5.90
C PHE A 458 -17.04 -17.38 -6.10
N LEU A 459 -18.28 -17.32 -5.62
CA LEU A 459 -19.28 -18.34 -5.94
C LEU A 459 -19.77 -18.20 -7.38
N ASP A 460 -19.86 -16.98 -7.89
CA ASP A 460 -20.29 -16.65 -9.23
C ASP A 460 -19.13 -16.13 -10.10
N GLY A 461 -19.34 -16.08 -11.42
CA GLY A 461 -18.37 -15.57 -12.39
C GLY A 461 -17.22 -16.52 -12.72
N PRO A 462 -16.39 -16.15 -13.70
CA PRO A 462 -15.27 -16.95 -14.19
C PRO A 462 -14.13 -16.99 -13.16
N LYS A 463 -13.68 -18.19 -12.81
CA LYS A 463 -12.64 -18.42 -11.81
C LYS A 463 -12.07 -19.82 -11.85
N LEU A 464 -10.95 -20.03 -11.17
CA LEU A 464 -10.42 -21.35 -10.78
C LEU A 464 -10.14 -21.35 -9.29
N ILE A 465 -10.62 -22.35 -8.56
CA ILE A 465 -10.48 -22.49 -7.11
C ILE A 465 -9.73 -23.77 -6.76
N TYR A 466 -8.73 -23.65 -5.88
CA TYR A 466 -7.95 -24.80 -5.39
C TYR A 466 -7.91 -24.78 -3.86
N HIS A 467 -8.09 -25.96 -3.26
CA HIS A 467 -8.03 -26.12 -1.80
C HIS A 467 -6.89 -27.04 -1.37
N SER A 468 -6.21 -26.67 -0.28
CA SER A 468 -5.29 -27.61 0.37
C SER A 468 -6.04 -28.64 1.22
N ALA A 469 -5.37 -29.75 1.55
CA ALA A 469 -5.78 -30.56 2.69
C ALA A 469 -5.72 -29.73 4.00
N PRO A 470 -6.48 -30.12 5.05
CA PRO A 470 -6.35 -29.49 6.35
C PRO A 470 -4.91 -29.53 6.87
N LEU A 471 -4.45 -28.42 7.41
CA LEU A 471 -3.13 -28.34 8.05
C LEU A 471 -3.07 -29.29 9.25
N LYS A 472 -2.06 -30.16 9.28
CA LYS A 472 -1.87 -31.11 10.40
C LYS A 472 -1.38 -30.42 11.67
N GLU A 473 -0.70 -29.30 11.53
CA GLU A 473 -0.10 -28.47 12.58
C GLU A 473 -0.29 -26.98 12.24
N SER A 474 -0.20 -26.12 13.22
CA SER A 474 -0.15 -24.68 12.99
C SER A 474 1.16 -24.31 12.29
N ILE A 475 1.09 -23.38 11.34
CA ILE A 475 2.25 -22.88 10.60
C ILE A 475 2.25 -21.36 10.62
N GLU A 476 3.42 -20.75 10.73
CA GLU A 476 3.58 -19.31 10.55
C GLU A 476 3.98 -19.03 9.10
N VAL A 477 3.08 -18.36 8.35
CA VAL A 477 3.38 -17.82 7.02
C VAL A 477 3.82 -16.39 7.21
N SER A 478 5.08 -16.07 6.96
CA SER A 478 5.66 -14.74 7.15
C SER A 478 6.56 -14.39 6.00
N GLY A 479 6.11 -13.47 5.16
CA GLY A 479 6.82 -13.08 3.96
C GLY A 479 5.91 -12.78 2.79
N GLN A 480 6.48 -12.74 1.61
CA GLN A 480 5.78 -12.51 0.35
C GLN A 480 5.49 -13.86 -0.33
N MET A 481 4.21 -14.17 -0.50
CA MET A 481 3.78 -15.36 -1.25
C MET A 481 4.12 -15.21 -2.73
N GLN A 482 4.18 -16.31 -3.45
CA GLN A 482 4.40 -16.33 -4.89
C GLN A 482 3.54 -17.41 -5.54
N LEU A 483 2.97 -17.11 -6.71
CA LEU A 483 2.39 -18.12 -7.59
C LEU A 483 3.19 -18.16 -8.88
N ASP A 484 3.72 -19.34 -9.22
CA ASP A 484 4.17 -19.66 -10.57
C ASP A 484 3.04 -20.36 -11.31
N ALA A 485 2.60 -19.80 -12.42
CA ALA A 485 1.48 -20.35 -13.21
C ALA A 485 1.88 -20.49 -14.69
N TRP A 486 1.58 -21.65 -15.29
CA TRP A 486 1.74 -21.87 -16.72
C TRP A 486 0.40 -21.61 -17.41
N ILE A 487 0.31 -20.50 -18.12
CA ILE A 487 -0.94 -19.99 -18.69
C ILE A 487 -0.85 -19.93 -20.21
N GLU A 488 -1.90 -20.36 -20.88
CA GLU A 488 -2.18 -20.20 -22.30
C GLU A 488 -3.38 -19.27 -22.46
N LEU A 489 -3.27 -18.30 -23.35
CA LEU A 489 -4.32 -17.36 -23.72
C LEU A 489 -4.66 -17.54 -25.19
N ASP A 490 -5.93 -17.37 -25.57
CA ASP A 490 -6.37 -17.27 -26.96
C ASP A 490 -6.46 -15.81 -27.46
N VAL A 491 -6.07 -14.85 -26.60
CA VAL A 491 -6.00 -13.41 -26.85
C VAL A 491 -4.59 -12.87 -26.58
N PRO A 492 -4.21 -11.70 -27.14
CA PRO A 492 -2.87 -11.15 -26.95
C PRO A 492 -2.59 -10.58 -25.55
N ASP A 493 -3.62 -10.25 -24.77
CA ASP A 493 -3.49 -9.68 -23.43
C ASP A 493 -4.72 -9.96 -22.57
N THR A 494 -4.56 -10.02 -21.25
CA THR A 494 -5.64 -10.07 -20.25
C THR A 494 -5.08 -9.77 -18.87
N ASP A 495 -5.95 -9.44 -17.93
CA ASP A 495 -5.57 -9.25 -16.53
C ASP A 495 -6.00 -10.45 -15.71
N VAL A 496 -5.05 -11.02 -14.96
CA VAL A 496 -5.29 -12.19 -14.10
C VAL A 496 -5.04 -11.78 -12.66
N GLY A 497 -6.05 -11.90 -11.82
CA GLY A 497 -5.98 -11.72 -10.39
C GLY A 497 -5.81 -13.04 -9.65
N VAL A 498 -5.14 -13.00 -8.50
CA VAL A 498 -4.87 -14.15 -7.63
C VAL A 498 -5.11 -13.76 -6.19
N TRP A 499 -5.92 -14.54 -5.48
CA TRP A 499 -6.25 -14.33 -4.06
C TRP A 499 -5.93 -15.59 -3.26
N VAL A 500 -5.41 -15.43 -2.06
CA VAL A 500 -5.12 -16.52 -1.13
C VAL A 500 -5.87 -16.30 0.18
N TYR A 501 -6.53 -17.34 0.67
CA TYR A 501 -7.33 -17.31 1.91
C TYR A 501 -6.95 -18.45 2.84
N GLU A 502 -7.11 -18.21 4.15
CA GLU A 502 -7.23 -19.23 5.18
C GLU A 502 -8.72 -19.57 5.37
N ILE A 503 -9.11 -20.83 5.24
CA ILE A 503 -10.42 -21.31 5.69
C ILE A 503 -10.21 -22.02 7.01
N ARG A 504 -10.76 -21.46 8.08
CA ARG A 504 -10.68 -22.03 9.43
C ARG A 504 -11.60 -23.23 9.59
N PRO A 505 -11.36 -24.11 10.59
CA PRO A 505 -12.25 -25.23 10.89
C PRO A 505 -13.69 -24.80 11.20
N THR A 506 -13.91 -23.56 11.63
CA THR A 506 -15.21 -22.95 11.86
C THR A 506 -15.96 -22.54 10.59
N GLY A 507 -15.30 -22.63 9.42
CA GLY A 507 -15.81 -22.11 8.15
C GLY A 507 -15.50 -20.65 7.88
N GLN A 508 -14.96 -19.90 8.86
CA GLN A 508 -14.55 -18.52 8.66
C GLN A 508 -13.43 -18.47 7.62
N THR A 509 -13.55 -17.58 6.65
CA THR A 509 -12.55 -17.33 5.60
C THR A 509 -11.79 -16.06 5.93
N ILE A 510 -10.46 -16.09 5.87
CA ILE A 510 -9.61 -14.94 6.15
C ILE A 510 -8.73 -14.68 4.93
N HIS A 511 -8.81 -13.48 4.41
CA HIS A 511 -7.95 -13.04 3.32
C HIS A 511 -6.49 -12.93 3.79
N LEU A 512 -5.57 -13.63 3.10
CA LEU A 512 -4.13 -13.62 3.41
C LEU A 512 -3.36 -12.66 2.50
N GLY A 513 -3.86 -12.40 1.32
CA GLY A 513 -3.26 -11.50 0.36
C GLY A 513 -3.70 -11.79 -1.07
N HIS A 514 -3.51 -10.81 -1.91
CA HIS A 514 -3.82 -10.88 -3.34
C HIS A 514 -2.70 -10.25 -4.17
N THR A 515 -2.76 -10.48 -5.46
CA THR A 515 -1.93 -9.82 -6.47
C THR A 515 -2.63 -9.93 -7.82
N ALA A 516 -2.20 -9.16 -8.79
CA ALA A 516 -2.65 -9.27 -10.17
C ALA A 516 -1.46 -9.20 -11.14
N LEU A 517 -1.69 -9.58 -12.38
CA LEU A 517 -0.70 -9.42 -13.44
C LEU A 517 -1.43 -9.16 -14.77
N ARG A 518 -1.06 -8.09 -15.45
CA ARG A 518 -1.43 -7.88 -16.85
C ARG A 518 -0.50 -8.72 -17.73
N ALA A 519 -1.04 -9.56 -18.60
CA ALA A 519 -0.29 -10.58 -19.35
C ALA A 519 0.87 -9.99 -20.17
N ARG A 520 0.71 -8.78 -20.72
CA ARG A 520 1.79 -8.08 -21.45
C ARG A 520 3.00 -7.73 -20.59
N HIS A 521 2.86 -7.70 -19.26
CA HIS A 521 3.92 -7.41 -18.28
C HIS A 521 4.50 -8.65 -17.60
N ARG A 522 4.27 -9.86 -18.17
CA ARG A 522 4.80 -11.12 -17.61
C ARG A 522 6.33 -11.17 -17.48
N ASN A 523 7.04 -10.34 -18.25
CA ASN A 523 8.51 -10.24 -18.23
C ASN A 523 9.03 -9.07 -17.38
N GLY A 524 8.13 -8.26 -16.80
CA GLY A 524 8.44 -7.06 -16.02
C GLY A 524 7.51 -5.91 -16.37
N VAL A 525 7.23 -5.02 -15.41
CA VAL A 525 6.31 -3.86 -15.60
C VAL A 525 6.93 -2.74 -16.44
N ASP A 526 8.21 -2.79 -16.69
CA ASP A 526 8.98 -1.94 -17.60
C ASP A 526 9.02 -2.48 -19.04
N THR A 527 8.48 -3.68 -19.26
CA THR A 527 8.55 -4.38 -20.56
C THR A 527 7.14 -4.75 -21.03
N VAL A 528 6.78 -4.33 -22.25
CA VAL A 528 5.54 -4.71 -22.90
C VAL A 528 5.80 -5.83 -23.91
N THR A 529 5.20 -7.00 -23.67
CA THR A 529 5.30 -8.15 -24.59
C THR A 529 3.95 -8.84 -24.67
N LEU A 530 3.22 -8.66 -25.76
CA LEU A 530 1.94 -9.35 -25.98
C LEU A 530 2.13 -10.88 -26.00
N ALA A 531 1.10 -11.59 -25.55
CA ALA A 531 1.08 -13.04 -25.66
C ALA A 531 0.79 -13.44 -27.13
N GLU A 532 1.40 -14.52 -27.58
CA GLU A 532 1.02 -15.21 -28.83
C GLU A 532 -0.16 -16.13 -28.49
N PRO A 533 -1.36 -15.94 -29.09
CA PRO A 533 -2.51 -16.79 -28.83
C PRO A 533 -2.20 -18.28 -29.03
N GLY A 534 -2.63 -19.10 -28.09
CA GLY A 534 -2.39 -20.56 -28.09
C GLY A 534 -1.01 -21.00 -27.62
N ARG A 535 -0.13 -20.07 -27.23
CA ARG A 535 1.18 -20.40 -26.68
C ARG A 535 1.18 -20.35 -25.16
N VAL A 536 1.75 -21.37 -24.53
CA VAL A 536 1.88 -21.46 -23.07
C VAL A 536 3.10 -20.69 -22.61
N TYR A 537 2.91 -19.80 -21.64
CA TYR A 537 3.98 -19.04 -20.98
C TYR A 537 3.95 -19.28 -19.48
N ARG A 538 5.10 -19.08 -18.81
CA ARG A 538 5.18 -19.01 -17.36
C ARG A 538 4.88 -17.59 -16.92
N TYR A 539 3.89 -17.44 -16.06
CA TYR A 539 3.54 -16.19 -15.38
C TYR A 539 3.97 -16.30 -13.91
N ARG A 540 4.70 -15.30 -13.45
CA ARG A 540 5.15 -15.24 -12.06
C ARG A 540 4.41 -14.12 -11.35
N PHE A 541 3.56 -14.50 -10.41
CA PHE A 541 2.87 -13.59 -9.51
C PHE A 541 3.69 -13.50 -8.22
N ASP A 542 4.64 -12.60 -8.14
CA ASP A 542 5.61 -12.44 -7.04
C ASP A 542 5.47 -11.12 -6.29
N ARG A 543 4.32 -10.44 -6.45
CA ARG A 543 4.03 -9.16 -5.85
C ARG A 543 2.84 -9.19 -4.90
N PHE A 544 2.56 -10.33 -4.28
CA PHE A 544 1.65 -10.34 -3.14
C PHE A 544 2.11 -9.32 -2.10
N HIS A 545 1.17 -8.70 -1.40
CA HIS A 545 1.53 -7.97 -0.20
C HIS A 545 2.26 -8.90 0.77
N TRP A 546 3.28 -8.37 1.43
CA TRP A 546 3.99 -9.08 2.47
C TRP A 546 3.06 -9.24 3.68
N THR A 547 2.96 -10.42 4.24
CA THR A 547 2.09 -10.73 5.37
C THR A 547 2.80 -11.56 6.42
N SER A 548 2.31 -11.53 7.65
CA SER A 548 2.73 -12.45 8.70
C SER A 548 1.52 -12.92 9.49
N ARG A 549 1.28 -14.25 9.44
CA ARG A 549 0.14 -14.85 10.10
C ARG A 549 0.39 -16.28 10.52
N GLN A 550 -0.02 -16.62 11.73
CA GLN A 550 -0.09 -18.01 12.18
C GLN A 550 -1.41 -18.63 11.75
N LEU A 551 -1.34 -19.58 10.80
CA LEU A 551 -2.45 -20.42 10.38
C LEU A 551 -2.61 -21.57 11.38
N ARG A 552 -3.84 -21.84 11.81
CA ARG A 552 -4.11 -22.86 12.83
C ARG A 552 -4.15 -24.27 12.25
N ALA A 553 -3.81 -25.27 13.07
CA ALA A 553 -4.07 -26.66 12.73
C ALA A 553 -5.56 -26.87 12.39
N GLY A 554 -5.85 -27.66 11.35
CA GLY A 554 -7.20 -27.89 10.82
C GLY A 554 -7.66 -26.85 9.80
N SER A 555 -7.02 -25.67 9.70
CA SER A 555 -7.29 -24.70 8.64
C SER A 555 -6.90 -25.27 7.26
N ARG A 556 -7.51 -24.76 6.20
CA ARG A 556 -7.16 -25.03 4.80
C ARG A 556 -6.74 -23.73 4.13
N LEU A 557 -5.92 -23.85 3.10
CA LEU A 557 -5.67 -22.77 2.17
C LEU A 557 -6.66 -22.86 1.00
N ARG A 558 -7.14 -21.71 0.55
CA ARG A 558 -7.86 -21.54 -0.73
C ARG A 558 -7.03 -20.62 -1.60
N LEU A 559 -6.78 -21.01 -2.83
CA LEU A 559 -6.26 -20.17 -3.90
C LEU A 559 -7.39 -19.96 -4.92
N VAL A 560 -7.58 -18.70 -5.31
CA VAL A 560 -8.51 -18.31 -6.39
C VAL A 560 -7.72 -17.61 -7.48
N ILE A 561 -7.95 -18.00 -8.73
CA ILE A 561 -7.43 -17.34 -9.93
C ILE A 561 -8.64 -16.89 -10.74
N ALA A 562 -8.77 -15.60 -11.02
CA ALA A 562 -9.94 -15.03 -11.70
C ALA A 562 -9.54 -13.80 -12.53
N PRO A 563 -10.37 -13.33 -13.46
CA PRO A 563 -10.12 -12.07 -14.14
C PRO A 563 -10.19 -10.91 -13.13
N LEU A 564 -9.42 -9.87 -13.39
CA LEU A 564 -9.52 -8.62 -12.65
C LEU A 564 -10.64 -7.77 -13.28
N ASN A 565 -11.83 -7.83 -12.71
CA ASN A 565 -13.03 -7.17 -13.23
C ASN A 565 -13.68 -6.29 -12.16
N THR A 566 -13.07 -5.13 -11.88
CA THR A 566 -13.53 -4.18 -10.86
C THR A 566 -13.48 -2.74 -11.38
N PRO A 567 -14.42 -1.86 -10.98
CA PRO A 567 -14.39 -0.44 -11.32
C PRO A 567 -13.19 0.33 -10.75
N GLY A 568 -12.55 -0.22 -9.72
CA GLY A 568 -11.41 0.41 -9.06
C GLY A 568 -10.14 0.49 -9.88
N VAL A 569 -10.08 -0.24 -10.99
CA VAL A 569 -8.92 -0.26 -11.87
C VAL A 569 -9.33 -0.13 -13.34
N GLN A 570 -8.36 0.24 -14.15
CA GLN A 570 -8.49 0.28 -15.59
C GLN A 570 -8.84 -1.11 -16.15
N LYS A 571 -9.97 -1.20 -16.86
CA LYS A 571 -10.41 -2.43 -17.51
C LYS A 571 -9.50 -2.78 -18.70
N ASN A 572 -9.14 -4.05 -18.84
CA ASN A 572 -8.48 -4.60 -20.00
C ASN A 572 -9.52 -5.21 -20.96
N TYR A 573 -9.59 -4.70 -22.19
CA TYR A 573 -10.50 -5.21 -23.21
C TYR A 573 -9.91 -6.33 -24.07
N GLN A 574 -8.67 -6.74 -23.76
CA GLN A 574 -8.01 -7.94 -24.28
C GLN A 574 -7.60 -7.87 -25.75
N SER A 575 -7.73 -6.72 -26.40
CA SER A 575 -7.38 -6.54 -27.81
C SER A 575 -5.87 -6.51 -28.05
N GLY A 576 -5.08 -6.22 -27.00
CA GLY A 576 -3.64 -5.99 -27.11
C GLY A 576 -3.28 -4.56 -27.55
N GLY A 577 -4.25 -3.67 -27.68
CA GLY A 577 -4.07 -2.24 -27.99
C GLY A 577 -3.48 -1.44 -26.82
N ALA A 578 -3.60 -0.11 -26.88
CA ALA A 578 -3.19 0.78 -25.80
C ALA A 578 -4.25 0.76 -24.68
N PRO A 579 -3.95 0.27 -23.46
CA PRO A 579 -4.97 0.02 -22.45
C PRO A 579 -5.79 1.26 -22.06
N MET A 580 -5.17 2.45 -22.11
CA MET A 580 -5.86 3.71 -21.77
C MET A 580 -6.89 4.13 -22.83
N GLN A 581 -6.76 3.63 -24.07
CA GLN A 581 -7.58 3.98 -25.21
C GLN A 581 -8.62 2.91 -25.57
N GLU A 582 -8.39 1.66 -25.13
CA GLU A 582 -9.32 0.56 -25.39
C GLU A 582 -10.67 0.83 -24.74
N SER A 583 -11.75 0.39 -25.43
CA SER A 583 -13.14 0.52 -25.01
C SER A 583 -13.93 -0.75 -25.26
N GLY A 584 -15.21 -0.76 -24.95
CA GLY A 584 -16.12 -1.87 -25.24
C GLY A 584 -16.25 -2.21 -26.74
N GLU A 585 -15.77 -1.36 -27.64
CA GLU A 585 -15.73 -1.63 -29.09
C GLU A 585 -14.55 -2.55 -29.45
N ASP A 586 -13.49 -2.59 -28.62
CA ASP A 586 -12.26 -3.36 -28.85
C ASP A 586 -12.30 -4.72 -28.19
N VAL A 587 -13.39 -5.08 -27.50
CA VAL A 587 -13.51 -6.28 -26.66
C VAL A 587 -13.22 -7.57 -27.42
N GLN A 588 -12.34 -8.39 -26.84
CA GLN A 588 -12.20 -9.79 -27.14
C GLN A 588 -12.58 -10.63 -25.92
N THR A 589 -13.23 -11.77 -26.13
CA THR A 589 -13.46 -12.77 -25.06
C THR A 589 -12.24 -13.65 -24.95
N ALA A 590 -11.70 -13.80 -23.74
CA ALA A 590 -10.51 -14.61 -23.49
C ALA A 590 -10.86 -15.95 -22.88
N THR A 591 -10.21 -17.02 -23.37
CA THR A 591 -10.07 -18.28 -22.68
C THR A 591 -8.70 -18.32 -21.99
N VAL A 592 -8.71 -18.37 -20.67
CA VAL A 592 -7.50 -18.50 -19.86
C VAL A 592 -7.37 -19.93 -19.42
N LYS A 593 -6.31 -20.62 -19.91
CA LYS A 593 -6.02 -22.02 -19.56
C LYS A 593 -4.82 -22.09 -18.64
N LEU A 594 -4.99 -22.74 -17.51
CA LEU A 594 -3.93 -23.03 -16.53
C LEU A 594 -3.46 -24.47 -16.73
N HIS A 595 -2.18 -24.64 -17.01
CA HIS A 595 -1.58 -25.96 -17.21
C HIS A 595 -0.91 -26.46 -15.94
N ALA A 596 -1.14 -27.73 -15.61
CA ALA A 596 -0.48 -28.48 -14.57
C ALA A 596 0.09 -29.79 -15.18
N ALA A 597 1.40 -29.89 -15.30
CA ALA A 597 2.06 -31.03 -15.91
C ALA A 597 3.43 -31.26 -15.27
N PRO A 598 4.06 -32.44 -15.40
CA PRO A 598 5.40 -32.69 -14.84
C PRO A 598 6.46 -31.69 -15.27
N ASN A 599 6.35 -31.14 -16.47
CA ASN A 599 7.26 -30.12 -17.01
C ASN A 599 6.71 -28.69 -17.01
N ARG A 600 5.49 -28.49 -16.48
CA ARG A 600 4.79 -27.21 -16.36
C ARG A 600 4.08 -27.16 -15.02
N GLN A 601 4.86 -27.16 -13.95
CA GLN A 601 4.35 -27.22 -12.59
C GLN A 601 3.85 -25.84 -12.15
N SER A 602 2.52 -25.64 -12.18
CA SER A 602 1.90 -24.46 -11.55
C SER A 602 1.85 -24.68 -10.04
N ALA A 603 2.34 -23.71 -9.25
CA ALA A 603 2.51 -23.89 -7.81
C ALA A 603 2.43 -22.58 -7.02
N LEU A 604 1.73 -22.63 -5.89
CA LEU A 604 1.75 -21.61 -4.85
C LEU A 604 2.94 -21.87 -3.90
N ILE A 605 3.74 -20.85 -3.66
CA ILE A 605 4.92 -20.90 -2.81
C ILE A 605 4.67 -19.99 -1.62
N LEU A 606 4.70 -20.57 -0.41
CA LEU A 606 4.48 -19.88 0.86
C LEU A 606 5.81 -19.75 1.60
N PRO A 607 6.22 -18.55 2.02
CA PRO A 607 7.31 -18.38 2.97
C PRO A 607 6.84 -18.84 4.35
N VAL A 608 7.54 -19.77 4.95
CA VAL A 608 7.17 -20.38 6.23
C VAL A 608 8.30 -20.21 7.23
N ARG A 609 7.95 -19.81 8.44
CA ARG A 609 8.84 -19.87 9.59
C ARG A 609 8.59 -21.17 10.33
N SER A 610 9.63 -22.00 10.49
CA SER A 610 9.58 -23.17 11.36
C SER A 610 9.56 -22.69 12.82
N ASP A 611 8.59 -23.14 13.60
CA ASP A 611 8.72 -23.05 15.05
C ASP A 611 9.85 -24.01 15.45
N GLU A 612 11.07 -23.51 15.60
CA GLU A 612 12.05 -24.27 16.35
C GLU A 612 11.46 -24.47 17.74
N ALA A 613 11.14 -25.72 18.03
CA ALA A 613 10.79 -26.14 19.37
C ALA A 613 11.96 -25.71 20.30
N ARG A 614 11.67 -24.78 21.18
CA ARG A 614 12.56 -24.52 22.33
C ARG A 614 12.47 -25.65 23.30
#